data_16973884904176fb246e03cfe25e8d8c
#
_entry.id   16973884904176fb246e03cfe25e8d8c
#
_cell.length_a   1.000
_cell.length_b   1.000
_cell.length_c   1.000
_cell.angle_alpha   90.00
_cell.angle_beta   90.00
_cell.angle_gamma   90.00
#
_symmetry.space_group_name_H-M   'P 1'
#
loop_
_entity.id
_entity.type
_entity.pdbx_description
1 polymer ?
#
loop_
_entity_poly.entity_id
_entity_poly.type
_entity_poly.pdbx_seq_one_letter_code
_entity_poly.pdbx_strand_id
1 'polypeptide(L)'
;MLEEESGAVKIKDNAHVVIGGMIAAKTIKFTKYNQAMAFITIEDLTGTVEVIIFPRDYERYQRYLQDDAKIFVIGHATVEDEQNGKIICEKIIPFDELPKQLWLRFDTMEDYKKNESRLLETIRESDGGDEVIIYIADTKQMKKLGRNYSVNANNELMEQLLEFLDKENAKIVEKNIEKMC
;
A
#
# COMPACT_ATOMS: atom_id res chain seq x y z
N MET A 1 -43.28 2.61 -8.39
CA MET A 1 -42.70 1.71 -7.40
C MET A 1 -41.50 1.08 -8.11
N LEU A 2 -40.34 1.72 -7.97
CA LEU A 2 -39.07 1.25 -8.55
C LEU A 2 -38.42 0.39 -7.48
N GLU A 3 -38.32 -0.90 -7.76
CA GLU A 3 -37.53 -1.84 -6.94
C GLU A 3 -36.05 -1.47 -7.11
N GLU A 4 -35.44 -0.97 -6.06
CA GLU A 4 -33.99 -0.86 -5.96
C GLU A 4 -33.43 -2.29 -5.87
N GLU A 5 -32.97 -2.84 -6.98
CA GLU A 5 -32.12 -4.02 -6.96
C GLU A 5 -30.84 -3.64 -6.22
N SER A 6 -30.68 -4.17 -5.02
CA SER A 6 -29.42 -4.10 -4.27
C SER A 6 -28.36 -4.83 -5.11
N GLY A 7 -27.53 -4.08 -5.78
CA GLY A 7 -26.44 -4.60 -6.60
C GLY A 7 -25.30 -5.22 -5.76
N ALA A 8 -25.60 -6.30 -5.05
CA ALA A 8 -24.59 -7.10 -4.39
C ALA A 8 -23.69 -7.74 -5.46
N VAL A 9 -22.48 -7.24 -5.59
CA VAL A 9 -21.46 -7.84 -6.47
C VAL A 9 -21.15 -9.23 -5.93
N LYS A 10 -21.55 -10.28 -6.66
CA LYS A 10 -21.22 -11.67 -6.29
C LYS A 10 -19.71 -11.87 -6.48
N ILE A 11 -18.97 -11.87 -5.39
CA ILE A 11 -17.55 -12.20 -5.37
C ILE A 11 -17.43 -13.73 -5.59
N LYS A 12 -16.57 -14.12 -6.54
CA LYS A 12 -16.29 -15.52 -6.80
C LYS A 12 -15.43 -16.10 -5.66
N ASP A 13 -15.68 -17.36 -5.32
CA ASP A 13 -14.80 -18.09 -4.41
C ASP A 13 -13.36 -18.10 -4.94
N ASN A 14 -12.39 -17.97 -4.03
CA ASN A 14 -10.97 -17.84 -4.32
C ASN A 14 -10.58 -16.60 -5.18
N ALA A 15 -11.46 -15.61 -5.29
CA ALA A 15 -11.11 -14.36 -5.95
C ALA A 15 -10.07 -13.59 -5.13
N HIS A 16 -9.02 -13.10 -5.79
CA HIS A 16 -8.06 -12.20 -5.15
C HIS A 16 -8.74 -10.85 -4.88
N VAL A 17 -8.64 -10.37 -3.67
CA VAL A 17 -9.32 -9.16 -3.20
C VAL A 17 -8.39 -8.25 -2.40
N VAL A 18 -8.66 -6.96 -2.51
CA VAL A 18 -8.05 -5.92 -1.67
C VAL A 18 -9.18 -5.18 -0.99
N ILE A 19 -9.15 -5.13 0.32
CA ILE A 19 -10.09 -4.35 1.12
C ILE A 19 -9.34 -3.38 2.02
N GLY A 20 -9.95 -2.24 2.29
CA GLY A 20 -9.43 -1.26 3.24
C GLY A 20 -10.51 -0.86 4.24
N GLY A 21 -10.13 -0.73 5.49
CA GLY A 21 -11.06 -0.32 6.54
C GLY A 21 -10.43 -0.29 7.92
N MET A 22 -11.27 -0.15 8.91
CA MET A 22 -10.88 -0.11 10.32
C MET A 22 -11.14 -1.47 10.97
N ILE A 23 -10.27 -1.89 11.88
CA ILE A 23 -10.48 -3.10 12.68
C ILE A 23 -11.54 -2.80 13.74
N ALA A 24 -12.75 -3.32 13.53
CA ALA A 24 -13.87 -3.17 14.46
C ALA A 24 -13.88 -4.24 15.57
N ALA A 25 -13.31 -5.42 15.31
CA ALA A 25 -13.19 -6.49 16.29
C ALA A 25 -12.02 -7.39 15.98
N LYS A 26 -11.44 -8.00 17.03
CA LYS A 26 -10.35 -8.97 16.94
C LYS A 26 -10.56 -10.12 17.92
N THR A 27 -10.39 -11.34 17.45
CA THR A 27 -10.37 -12.56 18.26
C THR A 27 -9.13 -13.38 17.93
N ILE A 28 -8.36 -13.73 18.94
CA ILE A 28 -7.20 -14.62 18.80
C ILE A 28 -7.62 -16.04 19.18
N LYS A 29 -7.27 -17.00 18.32
CA LYS A 29 -7.47 -18.43 18.58
C LYS A 29 -6.15 -19.17 18.40
N PHE A 30 -6.08 -20.38 18.96
CA PHE A 30 -4.93 -21.25 18.81
C PHE A 30 -5.32 -22.48 17.98
N THR A 31 -4.46 -22.82 17.04
CA THR A 31 -4.60 -24.05 16.25
C THR A 31 -4.36 -25.28 17.13
N LYS A 32 -4.66 -26.47 16.62
CA LYS A 32 -4.33 -27.76 17.28
C LYS A 32 -2.84 -27.97 17.55
N TYR A 33 -1.98 -27.18 16.89
CA TYR A 33 -0.53 -27.17 17.10
C TYR A 33 -0.07 -26.04 18.04
N ASN A 34 -0.99 -25.44 18.78
CA ASN A 34 -0.74 -24.34 19.70
C ASN A 34 -0.10 -23.08 19.04
N GLN A 35 -0.42 -22.84 17.77
CA GLN A 35 0.01 -21.65 17.03
C GLN A 35 -1.12 -20.61 17.03
N ALA A 36 -0.79 -19.36 17.37
CA ALA A 36 -1.77 -18.29 17.39
C ALA A 36 -2.19 -17.88 15.97
N MET A 37 -3.48 -17.61 15.78
CA MET A 37 -4.10 -17.06 14.59
C MET A 37 -5.15 -16.03 15.00
N ALA A 38 -5.52 -15.13 14.10
CA ALA A 38 -6.53 -14.12 14.37
C ALA A 38 -7.70 -14.17 13.41
N PHE A 39 -8.85 -13.80 13.94
CA PHE A 39 -10.05 -13.42 13.18
C PHE A 39 -10.28 -11.95 13.47
N ILE A 40 -10.32 -11.12 12.45
CA ILE A 40 -10.63 -9.71 12.59
C ILE A 40 -11.86 -9.35 11.75
N THR A 41 -12.62 -8.39 12.22
CA THR A 41 -13.69 -7.77 11.45
C THR A 41 -13.20 -6.44 10.94
N ILE A 42 -13.17 -6.26 9.63
CA ILE A 42 -12.89 -4.98 8.98
C ILE A 42 -14.21 -4.31 8.67
N GLU A 43 -14.33 -3.05 9.03
CA GLU A 43 -15.47 -2.19 8.76
C GLU A 43 -15.05 -1.01 7.87
N ASP A 44 -15.88 -0.73 6.86
CA ASP A 44 -15.77 0.46 6.02
C ASP A 44 -17.14 1.15 5.89
N LEU A 45 -17.29 2.13 5.01
CA LEU A 45 -18.54 2.88 4.78
C LEU A 45 -19.65 2.02 4.14
N THR A 46 -19.32 0.84 3.63
CA THR A 46 -20.25 -0.04 2.91
C THR A 46 -20.69 -1.25 3.71
N GLY A 47 -19.95 -1.62 4.75
CA GLY A 47 -20.28 -2.76 5.61
C GLY A 47 -19.08 -3.36 6.34
N THR A 48 -19.23 -4.62 6.73
CA THR A 48 -18.21 -5.36 7.49
C THR A 48 -17.88 -6.68 6.81
N VAL A 49 -16.62 -7.12 6.96
CA VAL A 49 -16.17 -8.42 6.49
C VAL A 49 -15.24 -9.08 7.49
N GLU A 50 -15.37 -10.40 7.67
CA GLU A 50 -14.44 -11.18 8.50
C GLU A 50 -13.19 -11.57 7.71
N VAL A 51 -12.03 -11.37 8.33
CA VAL A 51 -10.72 -11.73 7.77
C VAL A 51 -10.07 -12.77 8.67
N ILE A 52 -9.62 -13.87 8.07
CA ILE A 52 -8.88 -14.95 8.73
C ILE A 52 -7.40 -14.74 8.50
N ILE A 53 -6.63 -14.66 9.58
CA ILE A 53 -5.18 -14.47 9.54
C ILE A 53 -4.54 -15.72 10.13
N PHE A 54 -3.99 -16.57 9.27
CA PHE A 54 -3.35 -17.81 9.67
C PHE A 54 -2.04 -17.58 10.42
N PRO A 55 -1.50 -18.56 11.17
CA PRO A 55 -0.37 -18.37 12.10
C PRO A 55 0.84 -17.71 11.48
N ARG A 56 1.24 -18.10 10.26
CA ARG A 56 2.40 -17.53 9.55
C ARG A 56 2.25 -16.03 9.33
N ASP A 57 1.05 -15.60 8.93
CA ASP A 57 0.78 -14.21 8.62
C ASP A 57 0.44 -13.43 9.90
N TYR A 58 -0.17 -14.10 10.90
CA TYR A 58 -0.36 -13.52 12.22
C TYR A 58 0.98 -13.16 12.88
N GLU A 59 1.97 -14.05 12.87
CA GLU A 59 3.31 -13.77 13.40
C GLU A 59 3.94 -12.53 12.76
N ARG A 60 3.74 -12.35 11.45
CA ARG A 60 4.27 -11.22 10.68
C ARG A 60 3.55 -9.91 10.95
N TYR A 61 2.23 -9.94 11.08
CA TYR A 61 1.38 -8.75 11.05
C TYR A 61 0.72 -8.41 12.38
N GLN A 62 0.88 -9.19 13.46
CA GLN A 62 0.22 -9.00 14.75
C GLN A 62 0.37 -7.59 15.34
N ARG A 63 1.51 -6.91 15.06
CA ARG A 63 1.79 -5.55 15.51
C ARG A 63 0.82 -4.51 14.94
N TYR A 64 0.22 -4.79 13.79
CA TYR A 64 -0.73 -3.90 13.11
C TYR A 64 -2.19 -4.19 13.49
N LEU A 65 -2.44 -5.28 14.22
CA LEU A 65 -3.78 -5.71 14.58
C LEU A 65 -4.21 -5.07 15.91
N GLN A 66 -4.22 -3.75 15.97
CA GLN A 66 -4.74 -3.00 17.10
C GLN A 66 -6.21 -2.64 16.83
N ASP A 67 -7.00 -2.44 17.90
CA ASP A 67 -8.37 -1.96 17.79
C ASP A 67 -8.35 -0.56 17.15
N ASP A 68 -9.32 -0.27 16.29
CA ASP A 68 -9.43 0.97 15.51
C ASP A 68 -8.27 1.22 14.49
N ALA A 69 -7.34 0.29 14.33
CA ALA A 69 -6.29 0.43 13.32
C ALA A 69 -6.90 0.42 11.90
N LYS A 70 -6.44 1.33 11.06
CA LYS A 70 -6.83 1.41 9.64
C LYS A 70 -5.82 0.67 8.79
N ILE A 71 -6.28 -0.38 8.12
CA ILE A 71 -5.41 -1.26 7.34
C ILE A 71 -6.03 -1.61 5.99
N PHE A 72 -5.17 -1.91 5.02
CA PHE A 72 -5.52 -2.67 3.84
C PHE A 72 -5.18 -4.13 4.07
N VAL A 73 -6.09 -5.01 3.67
CA VAL A 73 -5.89 -6.46 3.65
C VAL A 73 -5.94 -6.93 2.20
N ILE A 74 -4.91 -7.63 1.80
CA ILE A 74 -4.80 -8.32 0.52
C ILE A 74 -4.93 -9.82 0.80
N GLY A 75 -5.75 -10.51 0.03
CA GLY A 75 -5.97 -11.94 0.22
C GLY A 75 -6.97 -12.53 -0.77
N HIS A 76 -7.51 -13.67 -0.42
CA HIS A 76 -8.51 -14.37 -1.24
C HIS A 76 -9.84 -14.44 -0.53
N ALA A 77 -10.91 -14.19 -1.29
CA ALA A 77 -12.26 -14.39 -0.79
C ALA A 77 -12.56 -15.91 -0.65
N THR A 78 -13.18 -16.31 0.44
CA THR A 78 -13.76 -17.64 0.58
C THR A 78 -15.25 -17.50 0.81
N VAL A 79 -16.05 -18.19 0.01
CA VAL A 79 -17.51 -18.14 0.04
C VAL A 79 -18.01 -19.53 0.40
N GLU A 80 -18.26 -19.75 1.71
CA GLU A 80 -18.77 -21.04 2.19
C GLU A 80 -20.29 -21.18 1.96
N ASP A 81 -21.03 -20.06 2.03
CA ASP A 81 -22.49 -19.98 1.78
C ASP A 81 -22.83 -18.64 1.09
N GLU A 82 -23.96 -18.57 0.38
CA GLU A 82 -24.36 -17.39 -0.42
C GLU A 82 -24.44 -16.05 0.33
N GLN A 83 -24.26 -16.02 1.64
CA GLN A 83 -24.46 -14.83 2.48
C GLN A 83 -23.24 -14.40 3.32
N ASN A 84 -22.20 -15.23 3.50
CA ASN A 84 -21.09 -14.91 4.40
C ASN A 84 -19.73 -15.20 3.76
N GLY A 85 -19.28 -14.31 2.90
CA GLY A 85 -17.89 -14.35 2.41
C GLY A 85 -16.92 -13.92 3.51
N LYS A 86 -15.77 -14.61 3.60
CA LYS A 86 -14.64 -14.27 4.45
C LYS A 86 -13.43 -14.02 3.58
N ILE A 87 -12.40 -13.37 4.12
CA ILE A 87 -11.14 -13.15 3.43
C ILE A 87 -10.04 -13.93 4.15
N ILE A 88 -9.31 -14.73 3.42
CA ILE A 88 -8.06 -15.32 3.89
C ILE A 88 -6.95 -14.31 3.63
N CYS A 89 -6.35 -13.79 4.70
CA CYS A 89 -5.30 -12.78 4.63
C CYS A 89 -3.99 -13.37 4.09
N GLU A 90 -3.34 -12.63 3.20
CA GLU A 90 -1.98 -12.88 2.72
C GLU A 90 -1.04 -11.73 3.09
N LYS A 91 -1.56 -10.49 3.07
CA LYS A 91 -0.77 -9.30 3.37
C LYS A 91 -1.62 -8.24 4.04
N ILE A 92 -1.00 -7.54 5.01
CA ILE A 92 -1.57 -6.35 5.65
C ILE A 92 -0.65 -5.17 5.41
N ILE A 93 -1.24 -4.02 5.09
CA ILE A 93 -0.55 -2.75 4.92
C ILE A 93 -1.30 -1.70 5.75
N PRO A 94 -0.70 -1.11 6.79
CA PRO A 94 -1.29 0.03 7.48
C PRO A 94 -1.52 1.23 6.54
N PHE A 95 -2.55 2.03 6.79
CA PHE A 95 -2.83 3.20 5.94
C PHE A 95 -1.71 4.24 5.95
N ASP A 96 -0.98 4.33 7.04
CA ASP A 96 0.17 5.23 7.21
C ASP A 96 1.49 4.66 6.65
N GLU A 97 1.55 3.36 6.37
CA GLU A 97 2.70 2.69 5.75
C GLU A 97 2.48 2.38 4.25
N LEU A 98 1.59 3.12 3.58
CA LEU A 98 1.40 2.95 2.14
C LEU A 98 2.71 3.19 1.38
N PRO A 99 3.14 2.25 0.52
CA PRO A 99 4.32 2.46 -0.30
C PRO A 99 4.15 3.69 -1.19
N LYS A 100 5.16 4.54 -1.19
CA LYS A 100 5.18 5.77 -1.97
C LYS A 100 6.17 5.67 -3.11
N GLN A 101 6.07 6.62 -4.01
CA GLN A 101 7.04 6.86 -5.07
C GLN A 101 7.38 8.34 -5.07
N LEU A 102 8.67 8.65 -5.11
CA LEU A 102 9.16 9.99 -5.39
C LEU A 102 9.31 10.14 -6.90
N TRP A 103 8.52 11.01 -7.50
CA TRP A 103 8.60 11.35 -8.91
C TRP A 103 9.33 12.66 -9.10
N LEU A 104 10.37 12.63 -9.94
CA LEU A 104 11.21 13.75 -10.27
C LEU A 104 11.15 13.99 -11.77
N ARG A 105 10.71 15.16 -12.17
CA ARG A 105 10.59 15.58 -13.57
C ARG A 105 11.74 16.50 -13.94
N PHE A 106 12.30 16.29 -15.09
CA PHE A 106 13.24 17.18 -15.75
C PHE A 106 12.72 17.48 -17.15
N ASP A 107 12.85 18.72 -17.59
CA ASP A 107 12.36 19.09 -18.92
C ASP A 107 13.25 18.50 -20.01
N THR A 108 14.56 18.46 -19.79
CA THR A 108 15.54 17.92 -20.73
C THR A 108 16.54 16.98 -20.06
N MET A 109 17.21 16.16 -20.88
CA MET A 109 18.32 15.32 -20.42
C MET A 109 19.51 16.18 -19.90
N GLU A 110 19.71 17.37 -20.42
CA GLU A 110 20.75 18.29 -19.97
C GLU A 110 20.47 18.78 -18.56
N ASP A 111 19.22 19.17 -18.26
CA ASP A 111 18.79 19.59 -16.92
C ASP A 111 18.96 18.45 -15.91
N TYR A 112 18.62 17.24 -16.29
CA TYR A 112 18.85 16.06 -15.44
C TYR A 112 20.34 15.90 -15.13
N LYS A 113 21.22 15.89 -16.13
CA LYS A 113 22.66 15.73 -15.95
C LYS A 113 23.28 16.83 -15.10
N LYS A 114 22.82 18.05 -15.23
CA LYS A 114 23.27 19.19 -14.44
C LYS A 114 22.98 19.00 -12.94
N ASN A 115 21.86 18.40 -12.61
CA ASN A 115 21.40 18.21 -11.23
C ASN A 115 21.70 16.79 -10.67
N GLU A 116 22.15 15.84 -11.52
CA GLU A 116 22.28 14.42 -11.18
C GLU A 116 23.15 14.16 -9.95
N SER A 117 24.30 14.80 -9.84
CA SER A 117 25.23 14.58 -8.70
C SER A 117 24.60 15.02 -7.39
N ARG A 118 24.02 16.22 -7.32
CA ARG A 118 23.36 16.75 -6.13
C ARG A 118 22.13 15.93 -5.78
N LEU A 119 21.34 15.54 -6.79
CA LEU A 119 20.17 14.70 -6.62
C LEU A 119 20.52 13.36 -6.00
N LEU A 120 21.52 12.65 -6.55
CA LEU A 120 21.92 11.35 -6.05
C LEU A 120 22.54 11.43 -4.65
N GLU A 121 23.21 12.51 -4.30
CA GLU A 121 23.70 12.76 -2.94
C GLU A 121 22.54 12.93 -1.97
N THR A 122 21.58 13.82 -2.23
CA THR A 122 20.38 14.04 -1.41
C THR A 122 19.57 12.74 -1.23
N ILE A 123 19.41 11.96 -2.29
CA ILE A 123 18.70 10.67 -2.24
C ILE A 123 19.43 9.65 -1.35
N ARG A 124 20.77 9.61 -1.39
CA ARG A 124 21.56 8.66 -0.60
C ARG A 124 21.55 8.96 0.90
N GLU A 125 21.31 10.20 1.28
CA GLU A 125 21.17 10.60 2.69
C GLU A 125 19.83 10.20 3.28
N SER A 126 18.85 9.87 2.42
CA SER A 126 17.53 9.40 2.84
C SER A 126 17.49 7.88 2.91
N ASP A 127 17.19 7.33 4.08
CA ASP A 127 17.03 5.87 4.29
C ASP A 127 15.54 5.50 4.28
N GLY A 128 15.14 4.62 3.35
CA GLY A 128 13.75 4.21 3.22
C GLY A 128 13.50 3.16 2.13
N GLY A 129 12.24 2.79 1.96
CA GLY A 129 11.78 1.75 1.03
C GLY A 129 11.06 2.25 -0.21
N ASP A 130 10.85 3.57 -0.32
CA ASP A 130 10.07 4.17 -1.41
C ASP A 130 10.90 4.29 -2.68
N GLU A 131 10.26 4.08 -3.82
CA GLU A 131 10.92 4.08 -5.12
C GLU A 131 11.10 5.50 -5.66
N VAL A 132 12.22 5.74 -6.34
CA VAL A 132 12.47 7.00 -7.03
C VAL A 132 12.32 6.79 -8.54
N ILE A 133 11.48 7.61 -9.15
CA ILE A 133 11.19 7.64 -10.59
C ILE A 133 11.65 8.98 -11.16
N ILE A 134 12.52 8.91 -12.16
CA ILE A 134 12.96 10.09 -12.93
C ILE A 134 12.21 10.08 -14.25
N TYR A 135 11.59 11.20 -14.60
CA TYR A 135 10.92 11.41 -15.87
C TYR A 135 11.57 12.59 -16.62
N ILE A 136 11.96 12.37 -17.87
CA ILE A 136 12.55 13.37 -18.76
C ILE A 136 11.54 13.69 -19.85
N ALA A 137 11.05 14.93 -19.84
CA ALA A 137 9.88 15.32 -20.61
C ALA A 137 10.11 15.40 -22.13
N ASP A 138 11.24 15.91 -22.59
CA ASP A 138 11.58 16.04 -24.01
C ASP A 138 11.64 14.70 -24.73
N THR A 139 12.27 13.70 -24.09
CA THR A 139 12.41 12.33 -24.64
C THR A 139 11.30 11.40 -24.21
N LYS A 140 10.41 11.83 -23.28
CA LYS A 140 9.37 10.99 -22.64
C LYS A 140 9.95 9.73 -21.98
N GLN A 141 11.21 9.78 -21.58
CA GLN A 141 11.88 8.67 -20.93
C GLN A 141 11.55 8.63 -19.44
N MET A 142 11.31 7.43 -18.94
CA MET A 142 11.10 7.18 -17.53
C MET A 142 12.15 6.16 -17.04
N LYS A 143 12.82 6.51 -15.96
CA LYS A 143 13.87 5.69 -15.33
C LYS A 143 13.52 5.48 -13.86
N LYS A 144 13.30 4.24 -13.46
CA LYS A 144 13.25 3.85 -12.06
C LYS A 144 14.67 3.63 -11.55
N LEU A 145 15.04 4.29 -10.45
CA LEU A 145 16.33 4.07 -9.82
C LEU A 145 16.36 2.71 -9.11
N GLY A 146 17.56 2.14 -8.98
CA GLY A 146 17.77 0.87 -8.29
C GLY A 146 17.49 0.97 -6.78
N ARG A 147 17.35 -0.17 -6.10
CA ARG A 147 17.03 -0.24 -4.66
C ARG A 147 18.00 0.53 -3.75
N ASN A 148 19.26 0.70 -4.16
CA ASN A 148 20.26 1.48 -3.43
C ASN A 148 19.96 2.99 -3.38
N TYR A 149 18.93 3.43 -4.10
CA TYR A 149 18.44 4.80 -4.17
C TYR A 149 16.98 4.90 -3.68
N SER A 150 16.51 3.90 -2.91
CA SER A 150 15.21 3.99 -2.24
C SER A 150 15.29 5.02 -1.12
N VAL A 151 14.21 5.74 -0.91
CA VAL A 151 14.14 6.89 0.01
C VAL A 151 12.99 6.72 1.01
N ASN A 152 12.99 7.52 2.04
CA ASN A 152 11.79 7.81 2.82
C ASN A 152 11.11 9.04 2.21
N ALA A 153 10.10 8.82 1.38
CA ALA A 153 9.40 9.89 0.67
C ALA A 153 8.50 10.68 1.65
N ASN A 154 9.10 11.66 2.31
CA ASN A 154 8.48 12.53 3.32
C ASN A 154 8.68 14.02 2.99
N ASN A 155 8.14 14.88 3.85
CA ASN A 155 8.24 16.32 3.67
C ASN A 155 9.69 16.85 3.80
N GLU A 156 10.49 16.25 4.67
CA GLU A 156 11.88 16.64 4.90
C GLU A 156 12.72 16.44 3.63
N LEU A 157 12.63 15.28 2.99
CA LEU A 157 13.29 15.01 1.72
C LEU A 157 12.77 15.95 0.62
N MET A 158 11.46 16.25 0.60
CA MET A 158 10.90 17.20 -0.36
C MET A 158 11.48 18.60 -0.18
N GLU A 159 11.63 19.09 1.04
CA GLU A 159 12.25 20.40 1.30
C GLU A 159 13.68 20.46 0.78
N GLN A 160 14.50 19.44 1.02
CA GLN A 160 15.87 19.35 0.51
C GLN A 160 15.93 19.35 -1.03
N LEU A 161 15.03 18.63 -1.69
CA LEU A 161 14.95 18.57 -3.14
C LEU A 161 14.53 19.93 -3.74
N LEU A 162 13.60 20.63 -3.08
CA LEU A 162 13.09 21.92 -3.52
C LEU A 162 14.09 23.07 -3.35
N GLU A 163 15.24 22.87 -2.71
CA GLU A 163 16.33 23.83 -2.71
C GLU A 163 16.97 24.02 -4.11
N PHE A 164 16.83 23.04 -5.00
CA PHE A 164 17.44 23.07 -6.33
C PHE A 164 16.52 22.57 -7.46
N LEU A 165 15.34 22.09 -7.13
CA LEU A 165 14.29 21.71 -8.09
C LEU A 165 13.06 22.60 -7.90
N ASP A 166 12.37 22.89 -8.97
CA ASP A 166 11.08 23.58 -8.91
C ASP A 166 10.00 22.68 -8.30
N LYS A 167 9.06 23.28 -7.58
CA LYS A 167 7.97 22.57 -6.88
C LYS A 167 7.15 21.67 -7.79
N GLU A 168 7.02 22.02 -9.06
CA GLU A 168 6.28 21.23 -10.05
C GLU A 168 7.07 20.00 -10.54
N ASN A 169 8.38 19.98 -10.25
CA ASN A 169 9.29 18.94 -10.72
C ASN A 169 9.56 17.82 -9.71
N ALA A 170 9.04 17.92 -8.49
CA ALA A 170 9.11 16.88 -7.48
C ALA A 170 7.73 16.58 -6.89
N LYS A 171 7.35 15.30 -6.83
CA LYS A 171 6.05 14.87 -6.31
C LYS A 171 6.14 13.52 -5.61
N ILE A 172 5.52 13.42 -4.43
CA ILE A 172 5.28 12.14 -3.76
C ILE A 172 3.92 11.61 -4.20
N VAL A 173 3.88 10.36 -4.63
CA VAL A 173 2.68 9.65 -5.09
C VAL A 173 2.55 8.35 -4.31
N GLU A 174 1.39 8.11 -3.71
CA GLU A 174 1.08 6.82 -3.11
C GLU A 174 0.87 5.77 -4.21
N LYS A 175 1.43 4.58 -4.02
CA LYS A 175 1.22 3.47 -4.94
C LYS A 175 -0.22 2.98 -4.86
N ASN A 176 -0.81 2.73 -6.02
CA ASN A 176 -2.09 2.04 -6.07
C ASN A 176 -1.91 0.60 -5.59
N ILE A 177 -2.58 0.27 -4.48
CA ILE A 177 -2.49 -1.04 -3.81
C ILE A 177 -3.04 -2.15 -4.70
N GLU A 178 -4.07 -1.88 -5.51
CA GLU A 178 -4.65 -2.85 -6.45
C GLU A 178 -3.64 -3.36 -7.49
N LYS A 179 -2.60 -2.57 -7.79
CA LYS A 179 -1.52 -2.94 -8.71
C LYS A 179 -0.33 -3.61 -8.01
N MET A 180 -0.42 -3.84 -6.70
CA MET A 180 0.62 -4.51 -5.92
C MET A 180 0.39 -6.03 -5.79
N CYS A 181 -0.67 -6.50 -6.41
CA CYS A 181 -1.10 -7.90 -6.45
C CYS A 181 -0.49 -8.62 -7.66
#